data_1267dd048d8be96245d86bfa647ed775
#
_entry.id   1267dd048d8be96245d86bfa647ed775
#
_cell.length_a   1.000
_cell.length_b   1.000
_cell.length_c   1.000
_cell.angle_alpha   90.00
_cell.angle_beta   90.00
_cell.angle_gamma   90.00
#
_symmetry.space_group_name_H-M   'P 1'
#
loop_
_entity.id
_entity.type
_entity.pdbx_description
1 polymer ?
#
loop_
_entity_poly.entity_id
_entity_poly.type
_entity_poly.pdbx_seq_one_letter_code
_entity_poly.pdbx_strand_id
1 'polypeptide(L)'
;ASTLETVKRLSIDEAQKLREDLLVAAEALAHRGMLDADAVAGIRKGHGHADTAGDLTALAQLFKASWSKVSSKTAVEKSEVDRAEELGPAVMVAIAVRKSGAKSMDTEGQRARAFTLLARAYEGCRRAVSYVRWMEADADSIAPSLFKKRAGRKPGSGKKEDEAAEVAPEATDAAEAS
;
A
#
# COMPACT_ATOMS: atom_id res chain seq x y z
N ALA A 1 24.25 -5.65 6.34
CA ALA A 1 22.86 -5.38 5.85
C ALA A 1 22.70 -3.95 5.33
N SER A 2 23.59 -3.04 5.74
CA SER A 2 23.45 -1.60 5.50
C SER A 2 23.73 -1.14 4.05
N THR A 3 24.74 -1.70 3.40
CA THR A 3 25.25 -1.16 2.12
C THR A 3 24.32 -1.43 0.94
N LEU A 4 23.71 -2.61 0.87
CA LEU A 4 22.78 -3.00 -0.19
C LEU A 4 21.44 -2.23 -0.12
N GLU A 5 20.97 -1.94 1.10
CA GLU A 5 19.76 -1.11 1.28
C GLU A 5 20.01 0.36 0.96
N THR A 6 21.21 0.87 1.26
CA THR A 6 21.59 2.23 0.94
C THR A 6 21.69 2.43 -0.58
N VAL A 7 22.33 1.50 -1.29
CA VAL A 7 22.43 1.52 -2.76
C VAL A 7 21.05 1.43 -3.42
N LYS A 8 20.15 0.61 -2.86
CA LYS A 8 18.77 0.49 -3.35
C LYS A 8 17.93 1.75 -3.12
N ARG A 9 18.13 2.45 -2.00
CA ARG A 9 17.45 3.73 -1.75
C ARG A 9 17.95 4.82 -2.69
N LEU A 10 19.27 4.94 -2.86
CA LEU A 10 19.88 5.88 -3.78
C LEU A 10 19.39 5.70 -5.23
N SER A 11 19.19 4.46 -5.68
CA SER A 11 18.68 4.20 -7.03
C SER A 11 17.19 4.54 -7.19
N ILE A 12 16.39 4.47 -6.14
CA ILE A 12 14.97 4.87 -6.19
C ILE A 12 14.84 6.40 -6.19
N ASP A 13 15.60 7.08 -5.35
CA ASP A 13 15.59 8.55 -5.27
C ASP A 13 16.13 9.15 -6.59
N GLU A 14 17.19 8.56 -7.16
CA GLU A 14 17.70 8.90 -8.49
C GLU A 14 16.62 8.71 -9.57
N ALA A 15 15.91 7.59 -9.53
CA ALA A 15 14.85 7.28 -10.49
C ALA A 15 13.69 8.28 -10.41
N GLN A 16 13.27 8.65 -9.20
CA GLN A 16 12.21 9.64 -9.00
C GLN A 16 12.61 11.02 -9.50
N LYS A 17 13.84 11.45 -9.21
CA LYS A 17 14.36 12.72 -9.68
C LYS A 17 14.46 12.76 -11.20
N LEU A 18 15.06 11.74 -11.80
CA LEU A 18 15.21 11.65 -13.25
C LEU A 18 13.85 11.60 -13.95
N ARG A 19 12.86 10.87 -13.37
CA ARG A 19 11.49 10.86 -13.87
C ARG A 19 10.89 12.26 -13.90
N GLU A 20 11.01 13.01 -12.79
CA GLU A 20 10.42 14.34 -12.70
C GLU A 20 11.11 15.32 -13.68
N ASP A 21 12.43 15.29 -13.78
CA ASP A 21 13.19 16.13 -14.70
C ASP A 21 12.79 15.87 -16.16
N LEU A 22 12.71 14.60 -16.57
CA LEU A 22 12.27 14.22 -17.91
C LEU A 22 10.81 14.55 -18.16
N LEU A 23 9.95 14.39 -17.16
CA LEU A 23 8.52 14.64 -17.31
C LEU A 23 8.21 16.12 -17.48
N VAL A 24 8.86 17.00 -16.72
CA VAL A 24 8.74 18.46 -16.87
C VAL A 24 9.18 18.89 -18.27
N ALA A 25 10.28 18.33 -18.76
CA ALA A 25 10.75 18.60 -20.12
C ALA A 25 9.78 18.08 -21.19
N ALA A 26 9.20 16.90 -20.98
CA ALA A 26 8.21 16.31 -21.88
C ALA A 26 6.92 17.15 -21.93
N GLU A 27 6.44 17.63 -20.78
CA GLU A 27 5.27 18.53 -20.69
C GLU A 27 5.50 19.83 -21.47
N ALA A 28 6.69 20.44 -21.32
CA ALA A 28 7.04 21.66 -22.07
C ALA A 28 7.07 21.43 -23.59
N LEU A 29 7.56 20.27 -24.03
CA LEU A 29 7.58 19.90 -25.46
C LEU A 29 6.19 19.53 -25.98
N ALA A 30 5.37 18.85 -25.16
CA ALA A 30 3.98 18.52 -25.50
C ALA A 30 3.12 19.79 -25.64
N HIS A 31 3.30 20.77 -24.75
CA HIS A 31 2.63 22.07 -24.85
C HIS A 31 2.95 22.80 -26.15
N ARG A 32 4.13 22.55 -26.71
CA ARG A 32 4.55 23.11 -28.03
C ARG A 32 4.16 22.21 -29.22
N GLY A 33 3.44 21.15 -29.01
CA GLY A 33 3.01 20.19 -30.04
C GLY A 33 4.13 19.33 -30.62
N MET A 34 5.26 19.18 -29.91
CA MET A 34 6.42 18.39 -30.37
C MET A 34 6.38 16.94 -29.89
N LEU A 35 5.69 16.69 -28.77
CA LEU A 35 5.40 15.38 -28.22
C LEU A 35 3.89 15.20 -28.09
N ASP A 36 3.46 13.94 -27.98
CA ASP A 36 2.07 13.58 -27.75
C ASP A 36 1.65 13.98 -26.32
N ALA A 37 0.70 14.93 -26.24
CA ALA A 37 0.22 15.46 -24.96
C ALA A 37 -0.58 14.42 -24.14
N ASP A 38 -1.32 13.53 -24.82
CA ASP A 38 -2.10 12.51 -24.14
C ASP A 38 -1.19 11.43 -23.53
N ALA A 39 -0.13 11.04 -24.24
CA ALA A 39 0.88 10.14 -23.74
C ALA A 39 1.60 10.72 -22.50
N VAL A 40 2.01 11.98 -22.56
CA VAL A 40 2.67 12.65 -21.41
C VAL A 40 1.72 12.79 -20.23
N ALA A 41 0.46 13.18 -20.45
CA ALA A 41 -0.55 13.28 -19.40
C ALA A 41 -0.87 11.90 -18.76
N GLY A 42 -0.80 10.83 -19.55
CA GLY A 42 -0.93 9.45 -19.05
C GLY A 42 0.18 9.09 -18.07
N ILE A 43 1.44 9.41 -18.41
CA ILE A 43 2.61 9.17 -17.57
C ILE A 43 2.55 9.99 -16.27
N ARG A 44 2.05 11.25 -16.33
CA ARG A 44 1.91 12.10 -15.13
C ARG A 44 0.99 11.53 -14.06
N LYS A 45 0.01 10.76 -14.43
CA LYS A 45 -0.98 10.15 -13.50
C LYS A 45 -0.42 9.01 -12.68
N GLY A 46 0.72 8.41 -13.06
CA GLY A 46 1.37 7.32 -12.36
C GLY A 46 1.85 7.70 -10.96
N HIS A 47 1.61 6.83 -9.99
CA HIS A 47 2.03 7.02 -8.60
C HIS A 47 2.70 5.76 -8.04
N GLY A 48 3.81 5.95 -7.33
CA GLY A 48 4.52 4.86 -6.67
C GLY A 48 5.75 4.36 -7.44
N HIS A 49 6.54 3.53 -6.76
CA HIS A 49 7.84 3.10 -7.30
C HIS A 49 7.73 2.21 -8.54
N ALA A 50 6.67 1.41 -8.65
CA ALA A 50 6.46 0.58 -9.83
C ALA A 50 6.09 1.43 -11.06
N ASP A 51 5.24 2.43 -10.84
CA ASP A 51 4.89 3.39 -11.88
C ASP A 51 6.09 4.24 -12.27
N THR A 52 6.90 4.71 -11.30
CA THR A 52 8.18 5.42 -11.58
C THR A 52 9.06 4.63 -12.54
N ALA A 53 9.19 3.32 -12.34
CA ALA A 53 9.99 2.46 -13.21
C ALA A 53 9.39 2.31 -14.62
N GLY A 54 8.07 2.17 -14.72
CA GLY A 54 7.35 2.13 -16.00
C GLY A 54 7.42 3.47 -16.73
N ASP A 55 7.21 4.56 -16.01
CA ASP A 55 7.23 5.93 -16.53
C ASP A 55 8.61 6.31 -17.11
N LEU A 56 9.71 5.92 -16.43
CA LEU A 56 11.07 6.12 -16.96
C LEU A 56 11.26 5.43 -18.31
N THR A 57 10.78 4.19 -18.43
CA THR A 57 10.87 3.45 -19.70
C THR A 57 10.03 4.12 -20.78
N ALA A 58 8.80 4.53 -20.45
CA ALA A 58 7.91 5.22 -21.39
C ALA A 58 8.46 6.58 -21.83
N LEU A 59 9.01 7.37 -20.90
CA LEU A 59 9.67 8.65 -21.22
C LEU A 59 10.89 8.45 -22.10
N ALA A 60 11.74 7.46 -21.80
CA ALA A 60 12.90 7.14 -22.63
C ALA A 60 12.50 6.79 -24.07
N GLN A 61 11.46 5.98 -24.24
CA GLN A 61 10.93 5.63 -25.56
C GLN A 61 10.35 6.84 -26.28
N LEU A 62 9.58 7.70 -25.59
CA LEU A 62 8.99 8.91 -26.15
C LEU A 62 10.06 9.89 -26.65
N PHE A 63 11.09 10.14 -25.85
CA PHE A 63 12.22 10.98 -26.23
C PHE A 63 13.01 10.37 -27.38
N LYS A 64 13.32 9.06 -27.36
CA LYS A 64 14.06 8.38 -28.44
C LYS A 64 13.32 8.45 -29.77
N ALA A 65 12.01 8.19 -29.78
CA ALA A 65 11.19 8.27 -30.99
C ALA A 65 11.17 9.67 -31.61
N SER A 66 11.26 10.70 -30.80
CA SER A 66 11.18 12.10 -31.24
C SER A 66 12.51 12.85 -31.19
N TRP A 67 13.62 12.16 -30.88
CA TRP A 67 14.91 12.78 -30.57
C TRP A 67 15.39 13.77 -31.66
N SER A 68 15.27 13.41 -32.92
CA SER A 68 15.64 14.27 -34.04
C SER A 68 14.89 15.60 -34.09
N LYS A 69 13.66 15.64 -33.50
CA LYS A 69 12.84 16.85 -33.48
C LYS A 69 13.06 17.70 -32.24
N VAL A 70 13.42 17.07 -31.12
CA VAL A 70 13.42 17.68 -29.78
C VAL A 70 14.83 18.00 -29.26
N SER A 71 15.87 17.33 -29.74
CA SER A 71 17.25 17.44 -29.22
C SER A 71 17.81 18.87 -29.18
N SER A 72 17.41 19.72 -30.12
CA SER A 72 17.84 21.15 -30.16
C SER A 72 16.91 22.10 -29.41
N LYS A 73 15.85 21.59 -28.76
CA LYS A 73 14.75 22.38 -28.17
C LYS A 73 14.48 22.04 -26.73
N THR A 74 15.22 21.11 -26.17
CA THR A 74 15.15 20.67 -24.76
C THR A 74 16.52 20.82 -24.12
N ALA A 75 16.51 20.99 -22.79
CA ALA A 75 17.70 20.91 -21.96
C ALA A 75 18.08 19.46 -21.61
N VAL A 76 17.22 18.48 -21.93
CA VAL A 76 17.50 17.08 -21.68
C VAL A 76 18.65 16.58 -22.53
N GLU A 77 19.60 15.95 -21.89
CA GLU A 77 20.74 15.31 -22.57
C GLU A 77 20.35 13.86 -22.98
N LYS A 78 21.01 13.41 -24.06
CA LYS A 78 20.82 12.02 -24.52
C LYS A 78 21.25 11.01 -23.44
N SER A 79 22.26 11.32 -22.67
CA SER A 79 22.75 10.52 -21.54
C SER A 79 21.67 10.29 -20.48
N GLU A 80 20.78 11.25 -20.21
CA GLU A 80 19.67 11.15 -19.28
C GLU A 80 18.58 10.23 -19.82
N VAL A 81 18.30 10.29 -21.12
CA VAL A 81 17.36 9.40 -21.79
C VAL A 81 17.86 7.96 -21.78
N ASP A 82 19.14 7.73 -22.08
CA ASP A 82 19.77 6.42 -22.03
C ASP A 82 19.80 5.89 -20.57
N ARG A 83 20.09 6.77 -19.61
CA ARG A 83 20.03 6.43 -18.18
C ARG A 83 18.64 6.03 -17.72
N ALA A 84 17.59 6.70 -18.19
CA ALA A 84 16.21 6.35 -17.87
C ALA A 84 15.81 4.97 -18.41
N GLU A 85 16.27 4.63 -19.61
CA GLU A 85 16.04 3.30 -20.20
C GLU A 85 16.71 2.17 -19.41
N GLU A 86 17.90 2.39 -18.84
CA GLU A 86 18.59 1.42 -18.00
C GLU A 86 17.98 1.34 -16.61
N LEU A 87 17.65 2.48 -16.02
CA LEU A 87 17.22 2.59 -14.63
C LEU A 87 15.80 2.04 -14.43
N GLY A 88 14.89 2.24 -15.40
CA GLY A 88 13.52 1.74 -15.33
C GLY A 88 13.44 0.22 -15.04
N PRO A 89 14.00 -0.64 -15.90
CA PRO A 89 14.02 -2.09 -15.65
C PRO A 89 14.77 -2.48 -14.38
N ALA A 90 15.88 -1.79 -14.04
CA ALA A 90 16.67 -2.07 -12.85
C ALA A 90 15.86 -1.84 -11.57
N VAL A 91 15.09 -0.75 -11.48
CA VAL A 91 14.18 -0.45 -10.37
C VAL A 91 13.06 -1.49 -10.31
N MET A 92 12.49 -1.90 -11.44
CA MET A 92 11.44 -2.93 -11.47
C MET A 92 11.94 -4.27 -10.91
N VAL A 93 13.15 -4.69 -11.29
CA VAL A 93 13.79 -5.90 -10.74
C VAL A 93 14.02 -5.74 -9.23
N ALA A 94 14.51 -4.59 -8.78
CA ALA A 94 14.72 -4.33 -7.35
C ALA A 94 13.42 -4.41 -6.53
N ILE A 95 12.31 -3.92 -7.08
CA ILE A 95 10.97 -4.02 -6.47
C ILE A 95 10.50 -5.47 -6.42
N ALA A 96 10.68 -6.23 -7.51
CA ALA A 96 10.29 -7.64 -7.57
C ALA A 96 11.08 -8.50 -6.55
N VAL A 97 12.40 -8.29 -6.44
CA VAL A 97 13.25 -8.94 -5.44
C VAL A 97 12.82 -8.58 -4.03
N ARG A 98 12.46 -7.32 -3.76
CA ARG A 98 11.94 -6.91 -2.46
C ARG A 98 10.61 -7.58 -2.11
N LYS A 99 9.69 -7.67 -3.07
CA LYS A 99 8.40 -8.36 -2.89
C LYS A 99 8.57 -9.87 -2.66
N SER A 100 9.50 -10.51 -3.37
CA SER A 100 9.79 -11.94 -3.19
C SER A 100 10.54 -12.23 -1.89
N GLY A 101 11.48 -11.36 -1.49
CA GLY A 101 12.20 -11.47 -0.22
C GLY A 101 11.33 -11.21 1.02
N ALA A 102 10.31 -10.37 0.92
CA ALA A 102 9.31 -10.16 1.99
C ALA A 102 8.40 -11.39 2.21
N LYS A 103 8.31 -12.29 1.25
CA LYS A 103 7.70 -13.63 1.36
C LYS A 103 8.70 -14.71 1.76
N SER A 104 9.72 -14.37 2.53
CA SER A 104 10.62 -15.38 3.06
C SER A 104 9.81 -16.32 3.97
N MET A 105 9.53 -17.50 3.48
CA MET A 105 8.89 -18.62 4.22
C MET A 105 9.61 -18.91 5.54
N ASP A 106 10.89 -18.54 5.64
CA ASP A 106 11.71 -18.71 6.85
C ASP A 106 11.24 -17.80 7.99
N THR A 107 10.89 -16.55 7.74
CA THR A 107 10.42 -15.61 8.78
C THR A 107 9.07 -16.05 9.37
N GLU A 108 8.18 -16.56 8.54
CA GLU A 108 6.88 -17.09 8.98
C GLU A 108 7.04 -18.40 9.76
N GLY A 109 7.92 -19.29 9.29
CA GLY A 109 8.31 -20.51 9.99
C GLY A 109 8.98 -20.22 11.35
N GLN A 110 9.91 -19.26 11.39
CA GLN A 110 10.55 -18.84 12.65
C GLN A 110 9.54 -18.24 13.62
N ARG A 111 8.64 -17.40 13.16
CA ARG A 111 7.55 -16.83 13.98
C ARG A 111 6.62 -17.90 14.52
N ALA A 112 6.22 -18.87 13.70
CA ALA A 112 5.38 -19.98 14.13
C ALA A 112 6.08 -20.86 15.18
N ARG A 113 7.38 -21.16 14.99
CA ARG A 113 8.18 -21.90 15.97
C ARG A 113 8.32 -21.14 17.29
N ALA A 114 8.65 -19.84 17.22
CA ALA A 114 8.76 -18.98 18.40
C ALA A 114 7.44 -18.90 19.17
N PHE A 115 6.32 -18.75 18.46
CA PHE A 115 5.00 -18.75 19.07
C PHE A 115 4.68 -20.11 19.75
N THR A 116 5.02 -21.23 19.11
CA THR A 116 4.81 -22.56 19.68
C THR A 116 5.62 -22.75 20.97
N LEU A 117 6.88 -22.30 20.98
CA LEU A 117 7.73 -22.35 22.18
C LEU A 117 7.16 -21.46 23.30
N LEU A 118 6.76 -20.25 22.97
CA LEU A 118 6.12 -19.33 23.92
C LEU A 118 4.85 -19.96 24.53
N ALA A 119 3.96 -20.51 23.69
CA ALA A 119 2.72 -21.12 24.13
C ALA A 119 2.98 -22.31 25.07
N ARG A 120 3.94 -23.16 24.77
CA ARG A 120 4.33 -24.29 25.62
C ARG A 120 4.91 -23.83 26.97
N ALA A 121 5.84 -22.86 26.96
CA ALA A 121 6.43 -22.31 28.17
C ALA A 121 5.37 -21.64 29.06
N TYR A 122 4.52 -20.84 28.46
CA TYR A 122 3.42 -20.15 29.16
C TYR A 122 2.41 -21.15 29.79
N GLU A 123 2.03 -22.18 29.05
CA GLU A 123 1.13 -23.21 29.59
C GLU A 123 1.76 -24.00 30.74
N GLY A 124 3.08 -24.22 30.70
CA GLY A 124 3.84 -24.77 31.84
C GLY A 124 3.77 -23.88 33.07
N CYS A 125 4.00 -22.58 32.91
CA CYS A 125 3.85 -21.60 33.99
C CYS A 125 2.42 -21.53 34.51
N ARG A 126 1.43 -21.56 33.63
CA ARG A 126 0.02 -21.55 33.99
C ARG A 126 -0.36 -22.74 34.85
N ARG A 127 0.10 -23.94 34.51
CA ARG A 127 -0.11 -25.15 35.32
C ARG A 127 0.53 -25.03 36.70
N ALA A 128 1.73 -24.49 36.79
CA ALA A 128 2.40 -24.25 38.06
C ALA A 128 1.61 -23.24 38.92
N VAL A 129 1.12 -22.15 38.35
CA VAL A 129 0.29 -21.15 39.03
C VAL A 129 -1.03 -21.83 39.51
N SER A 130 -1.68 -22.60 38.66
CA SER A 130 -2.91 -23.32 39.03
C SER A 130 -2.71 -24.34 40.19
N TYR A 131 -1.53 -24.96 40.24
CA TYR A 131 -1.20 -25.86 41.33
C TYR A 131 -0.96 -25.11 42.65
N VAL A 132 -0.16 -24.03 42.60
CA VAL A 132 0.17 -23.23 43.80
C VAL A 132 -1.07 -22.50 44.34
N ARG A 133 -1.96 -22.05 43.44
CA ARG A 133 -3.15 -21.25 43.75
C ARG A 133 -4.44 -22.12 43.74
N TRP A 134 -4.30 -23.39 43.98
CA TRP A 134 -5.44 -24.32 43.90
C TRP A 134 -6.56 -23.95 44.86
N MET A 135 -6.19 -23.55 46.09
CA MET A 135 -7.18 -23.23 47.15
C MET A 135 -7.86 -21.88 46.91
N GLU A 136 -7.19 -20.94 46.30
CA GLU A 136 -7.66 -19.57 46.03
C GLU A 136 -8.52 -19.49 44.77
N ALA A 137 -8.38 -20.44 43.86
CA ALA A 137 -9.10 -20.52 42.58
C ALA A 137 -9.01 -19.27 41.68
N ASP A 138 -7.95 -18.46 41.85
CA ASP A 138 -7.70 -17.19 41.12
C ASP A 138 -6.64 -17.33 40.05
N ALA A 139 -6.16 -18.53 39.74
CA ALA A 139 -5.10 -18.82 38.78
C ALA A 139 -5.37 -18.23 37.38
N ASP A 140 -6.63 -18.21 36.92
CA ASP A 140 -7.01 -17.64 35.62
C ASP A 140 -6.94 -16.12 35.57
N SER A 141 -6.96 -15.44 36.72
CA SER A 141 -6.75 -13.97 36.80
C SER A 141 -5.28 -13.62 36.74
N ILE A 142 -4.39 -14.47 37.30
CA ILE A 142 -2.94 -14.28 37.32
C ILE A 142 -2.32 -14.72 35.99
N ALA A 143 -2.73 -15.87 35.47
CA ALA A 143 -2.24 -16.47 34.23
C ALA A 143 -3.39 -16.88 33.31
N PRO A 144 -4.01 -15.94 32.59
CA PRO A 144 -5.14 -16.23 31.70
C PRO A 144 -4.71 -17.09 30.51
N SER A 145 -5.62 -17.93 29.99
CA SER A 145 -5.31 -18.75 28.81
C SER A 145 -5.03 -17.89 27.56
N LEU A 146 -3.92 -18.18 26.86
CA LEU A 146 -3.60 -17.52 25.58
C LEU A 146 -4.65 -17.81 24.49
N PHE A 147 -5.37 -18.92 24.61
CA PHE A 147 -6.35 -19.37 23.63
C PHE A 147 -7.81 -19.10 24.04
N LYS A 148 -8.03 -18.48 25.21
CA LYS A 148 -9.38 -18.07 25.62
C LYS A 148 -9.86 -16.98 24.64
N LYS A 149 -10.80 -17.31 23.76
CA LYS A 149 -11.47 -16.31 22.93
C LYS A 149 -12.00 -15.23 23.86
N ARG A 150 -11.54 -13.99 23.73
CA ARG A 150 -12.22 -12.84 24.32
C ARG A 150 -13.68 -12.98 23.91
N ALA A 151 -14.56 -13.16 24.89
CA ALA A 151 -16.00 -13.13 24.64
C ALA A 151 -16.26 -11.89 23.81
N GLY A 152 -16.70 -12.08 22.57
CA GLY A 152 -16.82 -11.02 21.60
C GLY A 152 -17.61 -9.90 22.24
N ARG A 153 -17.04 -8.70 22.23
CA ARG A 153 -17.77 -7.47 22.51
C ARG A 153 -18.96 -7.52 21.56
N LYS A 154 -20.18 -7.79 22.08
CA LYS A 154 -21.40 -7.69 21.29
C LYS A 154 -21.31 -6.37 20.55
N PRO A 155 -21.48 -6.32 19.21
CA PRO A 155 -21.61 -5.07 18.52
C PRO A 155 -22.71 -4.30 19.24
N GLY A 156 -22.40 -3.08 19.70
CA GLY A 156 -23.23 -2.32 20.58
C GLY A 156 -24.67 -2.29 20.08
N SER A 157 -25.59 -2.67 20.93
CA SER A 157 -26.98 -2.32 20.79
C SER A 157 -27.06 -0.80 20.77
N GLY A 158 -27.03 -0.24 19.55
CA GLY A 158 -27.40 1.15 19.33
C GLY A 158 -28.84 1.27 19.86
N LYS A 159 -28.98 2.07 20.86
CA LYS A 159 -30.24 2.53 21.39
C LYS A 159 -31.00 3.20 20.23
N LYS A 160 -31.95 2.48 19.66
CA LYS A 160 -32.99 3.10 18.86
C LYS A 160 -33.87 3.85 19.86
N GLU A 161 -33.80 5.14 19.84
CA GLU A 161 -34.83 5.97 20.39
C GLU A 161 -36.02 5.86 19.43
N ASP A 162 -37.06 5.20 19.91
CA ASP A 162 -38.39 5.19 19.31
C ASP A 162 -38.96 6.61 19.47
N GLU A 163 -38.94 7.37 18.39
CA GLU A 163 -39.80 8.52 18.25
C GLU A 163 -41.00 8.08 17.40
N ALA A 164 -42.00 7.56 18.09
CA ALA A 164 -43.32 7.33 17.55
C ALA A 164 -44.02 8.68 17.39
N ALA A 165 -44.00 9.22 16.21
CA ALA A 165 -44.97 10.25 15.80
C ALA A 165 -46.16 9.56 15.14
N GLU A 166 -47.17 9.37 15.94
CA GLU A 166 -48.54 9.05 15.61
C GLU A 166 -49.08 10.18 14.71
N VAL A 167 -49.39 9.87 13.45
CA VAL A 167 -50.26 10.69 12.61
C VAL A 167 -51.39 9.81 12.11
N ALA A 168 -52.57 10.05 12.71
CA ALA A 168 -53.81 9.44 12.35
C ALA A 168 -54.23 9.77 10.89
N PRO A 169 -54.98 8.86 10.24
CA PRO A 169 -55.54 9.14 8.94
C PRO A 169 -56.85 9.94 9.06
N GLU A 170 -56.88 11.13 8.52
CA GLU A 170 -58.10 11.89 8.35
C GLU A 170 -58.78 11.46 7.04
N ALA A 171 -59.90 10.80 7.22
CA ALA A 171 -60.86 10.48 6.16
C ALA A 171 -61.69 11.73 5.82
N THR A 172 -61.78 12.07 4.57
CA THR A 172 -62.85 12.84 3.97
C THR A 172 -63.05 12.30 2.56
N ASP A 173 -63.98 11.54 2.36
CA ASP A 173 -65.39 11.51 1.98
C ASP A 173 -65.85 12.70 1.12
N ALA A 174 -66.70 12.32 0.18
CA ALA A 174 -67.60 13.07 -0.64
C ALA A 174 -67.09 13.51 -2.02
N ALA A 175 -67.54 12.82 -3.01
CA ALA A 175 -68.84 12.99 -3.70
C ALA A 175 -68.77 14.02 -4.86
N GLU A 176 -69.07 13.49 -5.98
CA GLU A 176 -70.16 13.79 -6.91
C GLU A 176 -69.91 14.83 -7.99
N ALA A 177 -70.25 14.35 -9.13
CA ALA A 177 -71.11 14.97 -10.23
C ALA A 177 -70.41 15.70 -11.36
N SER A 178 -70.65 15.15 -12.45
CA SER A 178 -71.02 15.59 -13.83
C SER A 178 -69.98 15.37 -14.86
#